data_7b0e0e00daaae2f2b68387ebe0010300
#
_entry.id   7b0e0e00daaae2f2b68387ebe0010300
#
_cell.length_a   1.000
_cell.length_b   1.000
_cell.length_c   1.000
_cell.angle_alpha   90.00
_cell.angle_beta   90.00
_cell.angle_gamma   90.00
#
_symmetry.space_group_name_H-M   'P 1'
#
loop_
_entity.id
_entity.type
_entity.pdbx_description
1 polymer ?
#
loop_
_entity_poly.entity_id
_entity_poly.type
_entity_poly.pdbx_seq_one_letter_code
_entity_poly.pdbx_strand_id
1 'polypeptide(L)'
;SLKEKMIKDIQKINQQLKKDEDTYQRYLDLYNLASGKNNARVSIERYVLATYFENMLIYANVIMKQLSQGRYQLLRKDDAGKGRSQQGLELDVFDQESGNIRSIKTLSGGESFKAALSLALGLSRMVQDYAGGIELNTLFIDEGFGSLDSQSLDQAMNCLMELHHENKLIGII
;
A
#
# COMPACT_ATOMS: atom_id res chain seq x y z
N SER A 1 45.58 -1.21 -48.99
CA SER A 1 45.09 -0.06 -49.79
C SER A 1 44.15 0.79 -48.96
N LEU A 2 43.91 2.04 -49.34
CA LEU A 2 43.00 2.95 -48.66
C LEU A 2 41.59 2.33 -48.50
N LYS A 3 41.12 1.61 -49.51
CA LYS A 3 39.83 0.90 -49.52
C LYS A 3 39.73 -0.17 -48.42
N GLU A 4 40.78 -0.93 -48.23
CA GLU A 4 40.79 -2.00 -47.19
C GLU A 4 40.77 -1.43 -45.79
N LYS A 5 41.41 -0.28 -45.56
CA LYS A 5 41.36 0.44 -44.29
C LYS A 5 39.95 0.95 -44.02
N MET A 6 39.32 1.58 -45.02
CA MET A 6 37.91 2.05 -44.87
C MET A 6 36.93 0.93 -44.58
N ILE A 7 37.09 -0.23 -45.23
CA ILE A 7 36.23 -1.41 -44.99
C ILE A 7 36.40 -1.90 -43.55
N LYS A 8 37.62 -1.99 -43.03
CA LYS A 8 37.88 -2.37 -41.64
C LYS A 8 37.29 -1.38 -40.63
N ASP A 9 37.40 -0.08 -40.92
CA ASP A 9 36.85 0.97 -40.06
C ASP A 9 35.32 0.90 -40.06
N ILE A 10 34.66 0.69 -41.20
CA ILE A 10 33.21 0.51 -41.29
C ILE A 10 32.78 -0.74 -40.52
N GLN A 11 33.48 -1.86 -40.64
CA GLN A 11 33.17 -3.07 -39.90
C GLN A 11 33.29 -2.87 -38.39
N LYS A 12 34.31 -2.15 -37.94
CA LYS A 12 34.50 -1.83 -36.53
C LYS A 12 33.38 -0.93 -35.98
N ILE A 13 33.01 0.09 -36.76
CA ILE A 13 31.89 0.99 -36.39
C ILE A 13 30.59 0.20 -36.31
N ASN A 14 30.30 -0.66 -37.29
CA ASN A 14 29.08 -1.48 -37.29
C ASN A 14 29.03 -2.45 -36.09
N GLN A 15 30.18 -3.05 -35.74
CA GLN A 15 30.25 -3.91 -34.54
C GLN A 15 30.01 -3.12 -33.25
N GLN A 16 30.53 -1.91 -33.15
CA GLN A 16 30.29 -1.03 -32.01
C GLN A 16 28.83 -0.60 -31.95
N LEU A 17 28.28 -0.17 -33.09
CA LEU A 17 26.86 0.23 -33.18
C LEU A 17 25.93 -0.90 -32.71
N LYS A 18 26.17 -2.13 -33.14
CA LYS A 18 25.37 -3.27 -32.70
C LYS A 18 25.45 -3.52 -31.22
N LYS A 19 26.63 -3.37 -30.60
CA LYS A 19 26.77 -3.47 -29.12
C LYS A 19 26.02 -2.37 -28.39
N ASP A 20 26.08 -1.16 -28.93
CA ASP A 20 25.41 -0.01 -28.32
C ASP A 20 23.88 -0.13 -28.47
N GLU A 21 23.41 -0.65 -29.64
CA GLU A 21 21.99 -0.98 -29.84
C GLU A 21 21.49 -2.06 -28.87
N ASP A 22 22.23 -3.15 -28.69
CA ASP A 22 21.90 -4.22 -27.75
C ASP A 22 21.85 -3.69 -26.30
N THR A 23 22.77 -2.81 -25.95
CA THR A 23 22.82 -2.17 -24.63
C THR A 23 21.65 -1.23 -24.43
N TYR A 24 21.36 -0.39 -25.42
CA TYR A 24 20.21 0.51 -25.41
C TYR A 24 18.90 -0.27 -25.26
N GLN A 25 18.74 -1.35 -25.98
CA GLN A 25 17.54 -2.17 -25.92
C GLN A 25 17.32 -2.76 -24.53
N ARG A 26 18.38 -3.24 -23.86
CA ARG A 26 18.29 -3.71 -22.46
C ARG A 26 17.85 -2.63 -21.50
N TYR A 27 18.40 -1.43 -21.64
CA TYR A 27 17.98 -0.29 -20.81
C TYR A 27 16.53 0.12 -21.09
N LEU A 28 16.12 0.08 -22.35
CA LEU A 28 14.74 0.37 -22.74
C LEU A 28 13.76 -0.65 -22.17
N ASP A 29 14.10 -1.92 -22.20
CA ASP A 29 13.29 -3.00 -21.64
C ASP A 29 13.17 -2.85 -20.12
N LEU A 30 14.27 -2.56 -19.44
CA LEU A 30 14.28 -2.30 -18.00
C LEU A 30 13.44 -1.05 -17.64
N TYR A 31 13.58 0.02 -18.40
CA TYR A 31 12.77 1.22 -18.25
C TYR A 31 11.28 0.94 -18.43
N ASN A 32 10.93 0.20 -19.48
CA ASN A 32 9.54 -0.17 -19.75
C ASN A 32 8.96 -1.05 -18.63
N LEU A 33 9.74 -2.00 -18.12
CA LEU A 33 9.35 -2.82 -16.99
C LEU A 33 9.13 -1.97 -15.73
N ALA A 34 10.07 -1.11 -15.39
CA ALA A 34 10.04 -0.28 -14.19
C ALA A 34 8.93 0.80 -14.23
N SER A 35 8.70 1.39 -15.41
CA SER A 35 7.70 2.44 -15.61
C SER A 35 6.26 1.95 -15.75
N GLY A 36 6.03 0.64 -15.73
CA GLY A 36 4.71 0.05 -15.92
C GLY A 36 4.25 -0.07 -17.38
N LYS A 37 5.15 0.12 -18.35
CA LYS A 37 4.92 -0.19 -19.76
C LYS A 37 5.13 -1.68 -20.04
N ASN A 38 4.60 -2.51 -19.15
CA ASN A 38 4.66 -3.97 -19.19
C ASN A 38 3.25 -4.57 -19.36
N ASN A 39 3.16 -5.87 -19.54
CA ASN A 39 1.88 -6.56 -19.73
C ASN A 39 0.92 -6.40 -18.53
N ALA A 40 1.45 -6.30 -17.32
CA ALA A 40 0.68 -6.09 -16.09
C ALA A 40 0.27 -4.62 -15.88
N ARG A 41 0.83 -3.68 -16.65
CA ARG A 41 0.62 -2.22 -16.51
C ARG A 41 0.87 -1.68 -15.09
N VAL A 42 1.78 -2.33 -14.36
CA VAL A 42 2.16 -1.99 -12.99
C VAL A 42 3.61 -1.55 -12.97
N SER A 43 3.88 -0.35 -12.46
CA SER A 43 5.26 0.10 -12.22
C SER A 43 5.85 -0.59 -10.99
N ILE A 44 7.19 -0.65 -10.91
CA ILE A 44 7.88 -1.22 -9.76
C ILE A 44 7.53 -0.48 -8.47
N GLU A 45 7.37 0.84 -8.53
CA GLU A 45 6.92 1.67 -7.40
C GLU A 45 5.56 1.22 -6.89
N ARG A 46 4.59 1.05 -7.77
CA ARG A 46 3.24 0.58 -7.41
C ARG A 46 3.25 -0.83 -6.85
N TYR A 47 4.06 -1.70 -7.42
CA TYR A 47 4.20 -3.06 -6.91
C TYR A 47 4.71 -3.06 -5.48
N VAL A 48 5.75 -2.27 -5.20
CA VAL A 48 6.31 -2.13 -3.85
C VAL A 48 5.29 -1.52 -2.89
N LEU A 49 4.64 -0.41 -3.27
CA LEU A 49 3.61 0.23 -2.44
C LEU A 49 2.43 -0.71 -2.16
N ALA A 50 1.96 -1.47 -3.16
CA ALA A 50 0.89 -2.44 -2.97
C ALA A 50 1.27 -3.53 -1.97
N THR A 51 2.51 -4.03 -2.01
CA THR A 51 3.01 -5.03 -1.07
C THR A 51 3.05 -4.48 0.36
N TYR A 52 3.56 -3.27 0.57
CA TYR A 52 3.53 -2.62 1.88
C TYR A 52 2.11 -2.37 2.37
N PHE A 53 1.22 -1.97 1.47
CA PHE A 53 -0.18 -1.73 1.81
C PHE A 53 -0.91 -3.00 2.22
N GLU A 54 -0.67 -4.12 1.55
CA GLU A 54 -1.22 -5.42 1.93
C GLU A 54 -0.71 -5.87 3.31
N ASN A 55 0.58 -5.68 3.60
CA ASN A 55 1.14 -5.96 4.91
C ASN A 55 0.52 -5.08 6.00
N MET A 56 0.33 -3.79 5.74
CA MET A 56 -0.38 -2.88 6.65
C MET A 56 -1.81 -3.37 6.92
N LEU A 57 -2.53 -3.83 5.89
CA LEU A 57 -3.88 -4.33 6.03
C LEU A 57 -3.98 -5.59 6.90
N ILE A 58 -2.94 -6.43 6.94
CA ILE A 58 -2.90 -7.58 7.85
C ILE A 58 -3.01 -7.12 9.31
N TYR A 59 -2.18 -6.14 9.72
CA TYR A 59 -2.24 -5.59 11.07
C TYR A 59 -3.53 -4.79 11.32
N ALA A 60 -3.95 -3.99 10.36
CA ALA A 60 -5.18 -3.20 10.46
C ALA A 60 -6.41 -4.09 10.65
N ASN A 61 -6.48 -5.24 9.98
CA ASN A 61 -7.61 -6.15 10.09
C ASN A 61 -7.71 -6.84 11.46
N VAL A 62 -6.61 -7.04 12.17
CA VAL A 62 -6.66 -7.52 13.55
C VAL A 62 -7.43 -6.53 14.43
N ILE A 63 -7.12 -5.25 14.29
CA ILE A 63 -7.74 -4.16 15.05
C ILE A 63 -9.19 -3.94 14.58
N MET A 64 -9.41 -3.93 13.26
CA MET A 64 -10.75 -3.77 12.69
C MET A 64 -11.70 -4.87 13.16
N LYS A 65 -11.21 -6.11 13.27
CA LYS A 65 -11.99 -7.23 13.81
C LYS A 65 -12.40 -6.99 15.26
N GLN A 66 -11.53 -6.45 16.09
CA GLN A 66 -11.85 -6.10 17.49
C GLN A 66 -12.88 -4.97 17.54
N LEU A 67 -12.64 -3.86 16.83
CA LEU A 67 -13.48 -2.67 16.84
C LEU A 67 -14.87 -2.90 16.20
N SER A 68 -14.98 -3.83 15.24
CA SER A 68 -16.24 -4.13 14.56
C SER A 68 -16.91 -5.43 15.04
N GLN A 69 -16.38 -6.06 16.11
CA GLN A 69 -16.84 -7.38 16.58
C GLN A 69 -16.85 -8.45 15.46
N GLY A 70 -15.85 -8.36 14.58
CA GLY A 70 -15.71 -9.29 13.46
C GLY A 70 -16.57 -8.98 12.24
N ARG A 71 -17.37 -7.91 12.26
CA ARG A 71 -18.28 -7.60 11.15
C ARG A 71 -17.54 -7.16 9.89
N TYR A 72 -16.49 -6.35 10.00
CA TYR A 72 -15.82 -5.76 8.85
C TYR A 72 -14.39 -6.26 8.66
N GLN A 73 -14.03 -6.45 7.40
CA GLN A 73 -12.67 -6.72 6.96
C GLN A 73 -12.28 -5.73 5.87
N LEU A 74 -11.15 -5.06 6.05
CA LEU A 74 -10.59 -4.14 5.05
C LEU A 74 -9.88 -4.93 3.97
N LEU A 75 -10.17 -4.60 2.71
CA LEU A 75 -9.59 -5.23 1.55
C LEU A 75 -8.98 -4.18 0.64
N ARG A 76 -7.85 -4.51 0.02
CA ARG A 76 -7.36 -3.73 -1.11
C ARG A 76 -8.28 -4.01 -2.31
N LYS A 77 -8.74 -2.93 -2.94
CA LYS A 77 -9.56 -3.07 -4.14
C LYS A 77 -8.75 -3.66 -5.27
N ASP A 78 -9.24 -4.75 -5.82
CA ASP A 78 -8.60 -5.43 -6.94
C ASP A 78 -9.09 -4.82 -8.25
N ASP A 79 -8.25 -3.99 -8.88
CA ASP A 79 -8.56 -3.33 -10.14
C ASP A 79 -8.11 -4.15 -11.35
N ALA A 80 -8.33 -5.44 -11.33
CA ALA A 80 -8.11 -6.29 -12.50
C ALA A 80 -9.02 -5.84 -13.65
N GLY A 81 -8.56 -4.89 -14.47
CA GLY A 81 -9.12 -4.72 -15.81
C GLY A 81 -9.69 -3.37 -16.23
N LYS A 82 -9.70 -2.32 -15.43
CA LYS A 82 -10.21 -1.00 -15.88
C LYS A 82 -9.10 0.06 -15.91
N GLY A 83 -8.69 0.37 -17.14
CA GLY A 83 -7.57 1.18 -17.52
C GLY A 83 -7.41 2.56 -16.88
N ARG A 84 -6.16 3.04 -16.92
CA ARG A 84 -5.68 4.43 -16.79
C ARG A 84 -5.82 5.18 -15.47
N SER A 85 -6.23 4.59 -14.36
CA SER A 85 -6.29 5.29 -13.09
C SER A 85 -5.08 4.95 -12.21
N GLN A 86 -4.69 5.87 -11.35
CA GLN A 86 -3.65 5.72 -10.32
C GLN A 86 -4.08 4.72 -9.22
N GLN A 87 -4.58 3.59 -9.61
CA GLN A 87 -5.25 2.55 -8.84
C GLN A 87 -4.19 1.64 -8.20
N GLY A 88 -4.44 1.20 -7.00
CA GLY A 88 -3.56 0.28 -6.27
C GLY A 88 -3.57 0.47 -4.77
N LEU A 89 -4.10 1.61 -4.27
CA LEU A 89 -4.23 1.91 -2.85
C LEU A 89 -5.69 2.21 -2.47
N GLU A 90 -6.65 1.87 -3.33
CA GLU A 90 -8.06 1.99 -2.99
C GLU A 90 -8.48 0.85 -2.06
N LEU A 91 -9.43 1.17 -1.17
CA LEU A 91 -9.94 0.26 -0.17
C LEU A 91 -11.41 -0.07 -0.42
N ASP A 92 -11.70 -1.33 -0.29
CA ASP A 92 -13.04 -1.87 -0.10
C ASP A 92 -13.18 -2.47 1.30
N VAL A 93 -14.39 -2.73 1.70
CA VAL A 93 -14.72 -3.40 2.94
C VAL A 93 -15.61 -4.59 2.66
N PHE A 94 -15.26 -5.73 3.22
CA PHE A 94 -16.12 -6.89 3.26
C PHE A 94 -16.97 -6.83 4.53
N ASP A 95 -18.28 -6.84 4.36
CA ASP A 95 -19.26 -6.86 5.45
C ASP A 95 -19.73 -8.31 5.63
N GLN A 96 -19.36 -8.94 6.74
CA GLN A 96 -19.68 -10.33 7.02
C GLN A 96 -21.18 -10.57 7.24
N GLU A 97 -21.92 -9.57 7.72
CA GLU A 97 -23.38 -9.72 7.91
C GLU A 97 -24.12 -9.77 6.59
N SER A 98 -23.74 -8.93 5.62
CA SER A 98 -24.38 -8.92 4.31
C SER A 98 -23.72 -9.88 3.30
N GLY A 99 -22.51 -10.35 3.59
CA GLY A 99 -21.69 -11.16 2.67
C GLY A 99 -21.19 -10.41 1.44
N ASN A 100 -21.23 -9.06 1.45
CA ASN A 100 -20.93 -8.24 0.29
C ASN A 100 -19.63 -7.43 0.48
N ILE A 101 -18.92 -7.21 -0.63
CA ILE A 101 -17.81 -6.26 -0.71
C ILE A 101 -18.39 -4.94 -1.21
N ARG A 102 -18.05 -3.83 -0.52
CA ARG A 102 -18.46 -2.48 -0.89
C ARG A 102 -17.34 -1.48 -0.67
N SER A 103 -17.45 -0.32 -1.32
CA SER A 103 -16.43 0.72 -1.15
C SER A 103 -16.38 1.21 0.30
N ILE A 104 -15.17 1.42 0.83
CA ILE A 104 -14.97 2.00 2.17
C ILE A 104 -15.68 3.35 2.34
N LYS A 105 -15.90 4.07 1.25
CA LYS A 105 -16.64 5.36 1.23
C LYS A 105 -18.13 5.23 1.61
N THR A 106 -18.66 4.02 1.66
CA THR A 106 -20.06 3.74 2.02
C THR A 106 -20.25 3.47 3.51
N LEU A 107 -19.17 3.49 4.28
CA LEU A 107 -19.21 3.33 5.73
C LEU A 107 -19.88 4.56 6.39
N SER A 108 -20.62 4.32 7.46
CA SER A 108 -21.14 5.37 8.33
C SER A 108 -20.00 6.11 9.07
N GLY A 109 -20.26 7.22 9.72
CA GLY A 109 -19.25 7.99 10.44
C GLY A 109 -18.51 7.15 11.47
N GLY A 110 -19.23 6.41 12.32
CA GLY A 110 -18.62 5.53 13.33
C GLY A 110 -17.84 4.36 12.73
N GLU A 111 -18.35 3.74 11.65
CA GLU A 111 -17.63 2.68 10.94
C GLU A 111 -16.36 3.20 10.24
N SER A 112 -16.43 4.40 9.66
CA SER A 112 -15.29 5.08 9.05
C SER A 112 -14.21 5.42 10.07
N PHE A 113 -14.59 5.86 11.26
CA PHE A 113 -13.66 6.09 12.37
C PHE A 113 -12.93 4.80 12.77
N LYS A 114 -13.68 3.69 12.96
CA LYS A 114 -13.09 2.38 13.26
C LYS A 114 -12.10 1.94 12.19
N ALA A 115 -12.44 2.13 10.92
CA ALA A 115 -11.56 1.82 9.79
C ALA A 115 -10.31 2.71 9.79
N ALA A 116 -10.45 4.02 9.98
CA ALA A 116 -9.34 4.96 10.04
C ALA A 116 -8.38 4.64 11.21
N LEU A 117 -8.92 4.39 12.39
CA LEU A 117 -8.13 4.00 13.56
C LEU A 117 -7.38 2.69 13.32
N SER A 118 -8.06 1.69 12.76
CA SER A 118 -7.44 0.40 12.41
C SER A 118 -6.29 0.57 11.42
N LEU A 119 -6.45 1.40 10.40
CA LEU A 119 -5.42 1.68 9.40
C LEU A 119 -4.22 2.42 10.01
N ALA A 120 -4.46 3.43 10.84
CA ALA A 120 -3.42 4.19 11.51
C ALA A 120 -2.56 3.29 12.42
N LEU A 121 -3.21 2.47 13.23
CA LEU A 121 -2.53 1.53 14.12
C LEU A 121 -1.84 0.40 13.34
N GLY A 122 -2.46 -0.10 12.28
CA GLY A 122 -1.86 -1.09 11.38
C GLY A 122 -0.59 -0.57 10.71
N LEU A 123 -0.63 0.68 10.25
CA LEU A 123 0.55 1.35 9.68
C LEU A 123 1.65 1.52 10.73
N SER A 124 1.29 1.98 11.94
CA SER A 124 2.24 2.13 13.05
C SER A 124 2.95 0.81 13.34
N ARG A 125 2.22 -0.30 13.42
CA ARG A 125 2.78 -1.63 13.67
C ARG A 125 3.69 -2.09 12.55
N MET A 126 3.23 -1.95 11.31
CA MET A 126 4.03 -2.32 10.14
C MET A 126 5.36 -1.55 10.10
N VAL A 127 5.33 -0.22 10.34
CA VAL A 127 6.56 0.60 10.36
C VAL A 127 7.52 0.13 11.44
N GLN A 128 7.03 -0.20 12.64
CA GLN A 128 7.87 -0.73 13.72
C GLN A 128 8.57 -2.02 13.33
N ASP A 129 7.84 -2.94 12.71
CA ASP A 129 8.39 -4.25 12.30
C ASP A 129 9.44 -4.12 11.18
N TYR A 130 9.23 -3.17 10.24
CA TYR A 130 10.18 -2.95 9.13
C TYR A 130 11.37 -2.06 9.49
N ALA A 131 11.18 -1.13 10.42
CA ALA A 131 12.23 -0.17 10.78
C ALA A 131 13.28 -0.73 11.77
N GLY A 132 13.17 -2.00 12.13
CA GLY A 132 14.20 -2.71 12.90
C GLY A 132 14.49 -2.12 14.27
N GLY A 133 13.47 -1.58 14.96
CA GLY A 133 13.61 -1.07 16.32
C GLY A 133 13.23 0.40 16.51
N ILE A 134 12.65 1.05 15.52
CA ILE A 134 11.99 2.36 15.73
C ILE A 134 10.65 2.09 16.41
N GLU A 135 10.56 2.39 17.70
CA GLU A 135 9.32 2.30 18.45
C GLU A 135 8.52 3.59 18.26
N LEU A 136 7.33 3.46 17.67
CA LEU A 136 6.34 4.54 17.65
C LEU A 136 5.51 4.47 18.93
N ASN A 137 6.02 5.10 19.98
CA ASN A 137 5.44 5.01 21.32
C ASN A 137 4.41 6.10 21.60
N THR A 138 4.14 7.00 20.64
CA THR A 138 3.19 8.10 20.83
C THR A 138 2.21 8.14 19.67
N LEU A 139 0.92 8.22 20.02
CA LEU A 139 -0.20 8.35 19.08
C LEU A 139 -1.07 9.53 19.51
N PHE A 140 -1.33 10.45 18.60
CA PHE A 140 -2.31 11.51 18.83
C PHE A 140 -3.53 11.29 17.93
N ILE A 141 -4.70 11.31 18.54
CA ILE A 141 -5.98 11.18 17.85
C ILE A 141 -6.73 12.50 18.04
N ASP A 142 -6.91 13.19 16.93
CA ASP A 142 -7.61 14.46 16.87
C ASP A 142 -8.99 14.23 16.28
N GLU A 143 -10.04 14.49 17.08
CA GLU A 143 -11.45 14.32 16.74
C GLU A 143 -11.85 12.85 16.38
N GLY A 144 -13.09 12.66 15.94
CA GLY A 144 -13.64 11.40 15.45
C GLY A 144 -14.50 10.64 16.45
N PHE A 145 -14.30 10.80 17.75
CA PHE A 145 -15.07 10.11 18.77
C PHE A 145 -16.54 10.59 18.85
N GLY A 146 -16.80 11.84 18.48
CA GLY A 146 -18.14 12.43 18.48
C GLY A 146 -19.13 11.80 17.50
N SER A 147 -18.63 11.01 16.54
CA SER A 147 -19.47 10.27 15.58
C SER A 147 -19.84 8.85 16.04
N LEU A 148 -19.32 8.42 17.19
CA LEU A 148 -19.52 7.08 17.73
C LEU A 148 -20.75 7.02 18.63
N ASP A 149 -21.50 5.92 18.55
CA ASP A 149 -22.42 5.52 19.59
C ASP A 149 -21.67 5.05 20.84
N SER A 150 -22.37 4.97 21.98
CA SER A 150 -21.76 4.60 23.27
C SER A 150 -21.00 3.27 23.21
N GLN A 151 -21.56 2.28 22.55
CA GLN A 151 -20.92 0.95 22.44
C GLN A 151 -19.64 1.00 21.58
N SER A 152 -19.67 1.72 20.48
CA SER A 152 -18.51 1.92 19.61
C SER A 152 -17.42 2.74 20.29
N LEU A 153 -17.81 3.72 21.10
CA LEU A 153 -16.88 4.50 21.92
C LEU A 153 -16.16 3.63 22.95
N ASP A 154 -16.91 2.80 23.69
CA ASP A 154 -16.33 1.87 24.67
C ASP A 154 -15.35 0.90 24.01
N GLN A 155 -15.68 0.38 22.82
CA GLN A 155 -14.80 -0.51 22.07
C GLN A 155 -13.51 0.19 21.63
N ALA A 156 -13.62 1.43 21.14
CA ALA A 156 -12.45 2.22 20.74
C ALA A 156 -11.56 2.52 21.96
N MET A 157 -12.15 2.90 23.08
CA MET A 157 -11.42 3.18 24.32
C MET A 157 -10.72 1.94 24.86
N ASN A 158 -11.37 0.78 24.86
CA ASN A 158 -10.75 -0.48 25.28
C ASN A 158 -9.55 -0.85 24.39
N CYS A 159 -9.69 -0.71 23.07
CA CYS A 159 -8.58 -0.94 22.13
C CYS A 159 -7.40 0.01 22.41
N LEU A 160 -7.66 1.28 22.68
CA LEU A 160 -6.63 2.26 23.02
C LEU A 160 -5.98 1.98 24.39
N MET A 161 -6.74 1.49 25.37
CA MET A 161 -6.20 1.09 26.67
C MET A 161 -5.27 -0.13 26.53
N GLU A 162 -5.60 -1.11 25.68
CA GLU A 162 -4.71 -2.24 25.39
C GLU A 162 -3.37 -1.76 24.82
N LEU A 163 -3.39 -0.79 23.92
CA LEU A 163 -2.17 -0.19 23.37
C LEU A 163 -1.36 0.58 24.43
N HIS A 164 -2.05 1.23 25.38
CA HIS A 164 -1.38 1.91 26.50
C HIS A 164 -0.64 0.88 27.41
N HIS A 165 -1.19 -0.30 27.61
CA HIS A 165 -0.52 -1.38 28.34
C HIS A 165 0.75 -1.88 27.63
N GLU A 166 0.88 -1.67 26.31
CA GLU A 166 2.10 -1.92 25.53
C GLU A 166 3.13 -0.76 25.61
N ASN A 167 3.05 0.11 26.63
CA ASN A 167 3.90 1.30 26.85
C ASN A 167 3.75 2.40 25.77
N LYS A 168 2.60 2.50 25.14
CA LYS A 168 2.31 3.60 24.19
C LYS A 168 1.61 4.76 24.89
N LEU A 169 2.10 5.98 24.62
CA LEU A 169 1.44 7.21 25.04
C LEU A 169 0.36 7.57 24.02
N ILE A 170 -0.88 7.70 24.48
CA ILE A 170 -2.00 8.05 23.62
C ILE A 170 -2.57 9.39 24.09
N GLY A 171 -2.53 10.39 23.22
CA GLY A 171 -3.18 11.69 23.40
C GLY A 171 -4.47 11.74 22.59
N ILE A 172 -5.56 12.17 23.22
CA ILE A 172 -6.87 12.39 22.59
C ILE A 172 -7.19 13.87 22.73
N ILE A 173 -7.53 14.52 21.63
CA ILE A 173 -7.88 15.94 21.55
C ILE A 173 -9.36 16.08 21.23
#